data_6cbcf867546299a87765888460f1b98c
#
_entry.id   6cbcf867546299a87765888460f1b98c
#
_cell.length_a   1.000
_cell.length_b   1.000
_cell.length_c   1.000
_cell.angle_alpha   90.00
_cell.angle_beta   90.00
_cell.angle_gamma   90.00
#
_symmetry.space_group_name_H-M   'P 1'
#
loop_
_entity.id
_entity.type
_entity.pdbx_description
1 polymer ?
#
loop_
_entity_poly.entity_id
_entity_poly.type
_entity_poly.pdbx_seq_one_letter_code
_entity_poly.pdbx_strand_id
1 'polypeptide(L)'
;MNLQTLKIKKREGDTMPFPLDHYIEASHVDYKERLEEKKPRSWLKSVSAFANTEGGHLIFGVKNEPREVVGLENPQAVVSRLTELIKVRIDPTPRYRVREVEIEGKSCVDLEVQDGPAYPYYYAFDGSHTAYVRHGDQSEEATSRELNELILQGMNQTFDALPSSYRVGDVSFTLLAATFKNLKKEDFDLEKDLPSAGLVTDDGQITNGGLLLCDQGVLKQSRIFCTRWKGNYKGGMY
;
A
#
# COMPACT_ATOMS: atom_id res chain seq x y z
N MET A 1 -30.35 7.84 16.20
CA MET A 1 -30.46 7.03 14.98
C MET A 1 -29.86 5.66 15.30
N ASN A 2 -30.72 4.62 15.40
CA ASN A 2 -30.30 3.29 15.89
C ASN A 2 -29.46 2.60 14.83
N LEU A 3 -28.18 2.44 15.14
CA LEU A 3 -27.24 1.61 14.39
C LEU A 3 -27.51 0.16 14.77
N GLN A 4 -28.30 -0.56 13.95
CA GLN A 4 -28.47 -2.00 14.12
C GLN A 4 -27.18 -2.71 13.73
N THR A 5 -26.55 -3.32 14.72
CA THR A 5 -25.38 -4.17 14.59
C THR A 5 -25.72 -5.39 13.74
N LEU A 6 -25.12 -5.51 12.56
CA LEU A 6 -25.20 -6.71 11.74
C LEU A 6 -24.58 -7.89 12.49
N LYS A 7 -25.36 -8.92 12.84
CA LYS A 7 -24.86 -10.13 13.52
C LYS A 7 -24.51 -11.21 12.51
N ILE A 8 -23.23 -11.52 12.37
CA ILE A 8 -22.75 -12.68 11.61
C ILE A 8 -22.77 -13.90 12.52
N LYS A 9 -23.49 -14.98 12.12
CA LYS A 9 -23.44 -16.27 12.82
C LYS A 9 -22.23 -17.07 12.39
N LYS A 10 -21.38 -17.46 13.35
CA LYS A 10 -20.25 -18.39 13.17
C LYS A 10 -20.76 -19.78 12.81
N ARG A 11 -20.16 -20.42 11.78
CA ARG A 11 -20.04 -21.89 11.73
C ARG A 11 -18.79 -22.28 12.52
N GLU A 12 -18.85 -23.38 13.29
CA GLU A 12 -17.71 -23.88 14.07
C GLU A 12 -16.52 -24.13 13.15
N GLY A 13 -15.43 -23.38 13.38
CA GLY A 13 -14.18 -23.46 12.62
C GLY A 13 -13.73 -22.20 11.88
N ASP A 14 -14.61 -21.21 11.68
CA ASP A 14 -14.28 -19.96 11.01
C ASP A 14 -13.83 -18.86 11.99
N THR A 15 -12.62 -18.37 11.80
CA THR A 15 -12.19 -17.10 12.37
C THR A 15 -13.04 -16.00 11.74
N MET A 16 -13.81 -15.28 12.54
CA MET A 16 -14.62 -14.14 12.09
C MET A 16 -13.75 -13.15 11.33
N PRO A 17 -14.08 -12.78 10.09
CA PRO A 17 -13.33 -11.78 9.36
C PRO A 17 -13.47 -10.38 9.97
N PHE A 18 -14.57 -10.09 10.68
CA PHE A 18 -14.80 -8.79 11.34
C PHE A 18 -15.60 -8.88 12.63
N PRO A 19 -15.20 -8.17 13.70
CA PRO A 19 -16.14 -7.63 14.64
C PRO A 19 -16.84 -6.44 13.98
N LEU A 20 -18.11 -6.58 13.64
CA LEU A 20 -18.95 -5.51 13.07
C LEU A 20 -19.10 -4.29 13.99
N ASP A 21 -18.50 -4.32 15.16
CA ASP A 21 -18.57 -3.27 16.19
C ASP A 21 -17.47 -2.20 16.05
N HIS A 22 -16.52 -2.34 15.13
CA HIS A 22 -15.44 -1.35 14.95
C HIS A 22 -15.69 -0.43 13.76
N TYR A 23 -16.29 0.67 14.04
CA TYR A 23 -16.54 1.84 13.19
C TYR A 23 -15.32 2.50 12.56
N ILE A 24 -14.13 1.99 12.83
CA ILE A 24 -12.88 2.65 12.44
C ILE A 24 -12.53 2.39 10.98
N GLU A 25 -13.26 1.52 10.25
CA GLU A 25 -12.66 0.96 9.06
C GLU A 25 -13.59 0.82 7.87
N ALA A 26 -14.29 1.91 7.52
CA ALA A 26 -14.88 2.07 6.19
C ALA A 26 -13.86 1.93 5.07
N SER A 27 -12.56 2.13 5.37
CA SER A 27 -11.45 1.96 4.44
C SER A 27 -11.20 0.51 4.01
N HIS A 28 -11.51 -0.47 4.87
CA HIS A 28 -11.23 -1.89 4.61
C HIS A 28 -12.46 -2.71 4.17
N VAL A 29 -13.63 -2.11 4.03
CA VAL A 29 -14.84 -2.82 3.60
C VAL A 29 -15.55 -2.06 2.50
N ASP A 30 -15.99 -2.79 1.49
CA ASP A 30 -16.86 -2.28 0.42
C ASP A 30 -18.07 -3.21 0.28
N TYR A 31 -19.29 -2.65 0.19
CA TYR A 31 -20.53 -3.40 0.09
C TYR A 31 -21.07 -3.33 -1.32
N LYS A 32 -21.57 -4.46 -1.82
CA LYS A 32 -22.18 -4.59 -3.14
C LYS A 32 -23.50 -5.35 -3.01
N GLU A 33 -24.57 -4.74 -3.50
CA GLU A 33 -25.90 -5.38 -3.51
C GLU A 33 -25.86 -6.69 -4.30
N ARG A 34 -25.16 -6.71 -5.43
CA ARG A 34 -25.03 -7.86 -6.33
C ARG A 34 -23.72 -7.80 -7.12
N LEU A 35 -23.39 -8.88 -7.80
CA LEU A 35 -22.27 -8.89 -8.73
C LEU A 35 -22.66 -8.21 -10.05
N GLU A 36 -22.03 -7.10 -10.38
CA GLU A 36 -22.21 -6.39 -11.65
C GLU A 36 -21.31 -6.98 -12.74
N GLU A 37 -21.76 -8.05 -13.41
CA GLU A 37 -20.99 -8.73 -14.44
C GLU A 37 -20.76 -7.90 -15.70
N LYS A 38 -21.74 -7.08 -16.11
CA LYS A 38 -21.67 -6.21 -17.29
C LYS A 38 -20.76 -4.98 -17.08
N LYS A 39 -20.52 -4.62 -15.81
CA LYS A 39 -19.68 -3.49 -15.43
C LYS A 39 -18.68 -3.92 -14.34
N PRO A 40 -17.81 -4.89 -14.62
CA PRO A 40 -16.93 -5.47 -13.60
C PRO A 40 -15.96 -4.46 -12.98
N ARG A 41 -15.63 -3.37 -13.67
CA ARG A 41 -14.82 -2.28 -13.13
C ARG A 41 -15.43 -1.68 -11.85
N SER A 42 -16.75 -1.69 -11.69
CA SER A 42 -17.43 -1.11 -10.52
C SER A 42 -16.98 -1.70 -9.18
N TRP A 43 -16.54 -2.96 -9.19
CA TRP A 43 -16.07 -3.67 -8.00
C TRP A 43 -14.60 -4.13 -8.12
N LEU A 44 -14.10 -4.44 -9.33
CA LEU A 44 -12.69 -4.83 -9.52
C LEU A 44 -11.71 -3.68 -9.19
N LYS A 45 -12.13 -2.42 -9.33
CA LYS A 45 -11.35 -1.29 -8.84
C LYS A 45 -11.08 -1.39 -7.34
N SER A 46 -12.04 -1.90 -6.55
CA SER A 46 -11.85 -2.11 -5.11
C SER A 46 -10.92 -3.29 -4.82
N VAL A 47 -10.93 -4.33 -5.67
CA VAL A 47 -9.95 -5.42 -5.58
C VAL A 47 -8.53 -4.91 -5.80
N SER A 48 -8.31 -4.11 -6.87
CA SER A 48 -7.01 -3.47 -7.12
C SER A 48 -6.61 -2.56 -5.96
N ALA A 49 -7.53 -1.72 -5.49
CA ALA A 49 -7.26 -0.77 -4.40
C ALA A 49 -6.89 -1.48 -3.09
N PHE A 50 -7.60 -2.53 -2.71
CA PHE A 50 -7.27 -3.31 -1.51
C PHE A 50 -5.92 -4.00 -1.64
N ALA A 51 -5.62 -4.60 -2.79
CA ALA A 51 -4.33 -5.25 -3.03
C ALA A 51 -3.15 -4.26 -3.01
N ASN A 52 -3.38 -3.00 -3.36
CA ASN A 52 -2.39 -1.93 -3.36
C ASN A 52 -2.28 -1.17 -2.03
N THR A 53 -3.12 -1.50 -1.05
CA THR A 53 -3.11 -0.85 0.27
C THR A 53 -3.00 -1.89 1.39
N GLU A 54 -3.85 -1.86 2.37
CA GLU A 54 -3.77 -2.72 3.57
C GLU A 54 -4.66 -3.96 3.47
N GLY A 55 -5.12 -4.30 2.25
CA GLY A 55 -6.11 -5.34 2.06
C GLY A 55 -7.53 -4.87 2.39
N GLY A 56 -8.49 -5.79 2.32
CA GLY A 56 -9.88 -5.46 2.66
C GLY A 56 -10.88 -6.51 2.17
N HIS A 57 -12.15 -6.19 2.34
CA HIS A 57 -13.25 -7.09 2.05
C HIS A 57 -14.30 -6.44 1.14
N LEU A 58 -14.74 -7.19 0.14
CA LEU A 58 -15.96 -6.87 -0.60
C LEU A 58 -17.05 -7.85 -0.19
N ILE A 59 -18.13 -7.31 0.35
CA ILE A 59 -19.29 -8.11 0.77
C ILE A 59 -20.40 -7.97 -0.26
N PHE A 60 -20.72 -9.05 -0.94
CA PHE A 60 -21.81 -9.12 -1.91
C PHE A 60 -23.09 -9.63 -1.26
N GLY A 61 -24.23 -9.05 -1.61
CA GLY A 61 -25.53 -9.31 -1.00
C GLY A 61 -25.92 -8.26 0.05
N VAL A 62 -25.18 -7.15 0.12
CA VAL A 62 -25.47 -6.03 1.03
C VAL A 62 -25.53 -4.74 0.24
N LYS A 63 -26.62 -4.01 0.35
CA LYS A 63 -26.80 -2.66 -0.19
C LYS A 63 -26.08 -1.66 0.71
N ASN A 64 -25.41 -0.68 0.11
CA ASN A 64 -24.61 0.27 0.89
C ASN A 64 -25.47 1.40 1.51
N GLU A 65 -26.41 1.96 0.73
CA GLU A 65 -27.24 3.09 1.17
C GLU A 65 -28.72 2.90 0.80
N PRO A 66 -29.65 2.76 1.77
CA PRO A 66 -29.36 2.47 3.19
C PRO A 66 -28.69 1.11 3.33
N ARG A 67 -27.90 0.91 4.38
CA ARG A 67 -27.25 -0.37 4.62
C ARG A 67 -28.30 -1.43 4.93
N GLU A 68 -28.50 -2.36 4.01
CA GLU A 68 -29.50 -3.41 4.06
C GLU A 68 -28.93 -4.72 3.51
N VAL A 69 -29.11 -5.80 4.25
CA VAL A 69 -28.77 -7.13 3.75
C VAL A 69 -29.88 -7.59 2.81
N VAL A 70 -29.58 -7.75 1.53
CA VAL A 70 -30.52 -8.23 0.53
C VAL A 70 -30.36 -9.73 0.28
N GLY A 71 -29.13 -10.26 0.46
CA GLY A 71 -28.77 -11.64 0.15
C GLY A 71 -28.56 -11.88 -1.35
N LEU A 72 -28.08 -13.08 -1.68
CA LEU A 72 -27.83 -13.55 -3.04
C LEU A 72 -28.64 -14.82 -3.31
N GLU A 73 -29.25 -14.91 -4.49
CA GLU A 73 -30.04 -16.10 -4.89
C GLU A 73 -29.12 -17.32 -5.14
N ASN A 74 -27.93 -17.09 -5.74
CA ASN A 74 -26.97 -18.15 -6.05
C ASN A 74 -25.54 -17.71 -5.68
N PRO A 75 -25.13 -17.82 -4.40
CA PRO A 75 -23.80 -17.46 -3.93
C PRO A 75 -22.68 -18.21 -4.65
N GLN A 76 -22.86 -19.49 -4.96
CA GLN A 76 -21.82 -20.30 -5.62
C GLN A 76 -21.52 -19.83 -7.04
N ALA A 77 -22.54 -19.41 -7.80
CA ALA A 77 -22.34 -18.80 -9.10
C ALA A 77 -21.55 -17.48 -8.98
N VAL A 78 -21.85 -16.67 -7.95
CA VAL A 78 -21.10 -15.43 -7.66
C VAL A 78 -19.64 -15.75 -7.33
N VAL A 79 -19.34 -16.73 -6.46
CA VAL A 79 -17.97 -17.18 -6.13
C VAL A 79 -17.20 -17.57 -7.37
N SER A 80 -17.80 -18.38 -8.25
CA SER A 80 -17.15 -18.84 -9.48
C SER A 80 -16.84 -17.68 -10.41
N ARG A 81 -17.79 -16.76 -10.58
CA ARG A 81 -17.63 -15.60 -11.46
C ARG A 81 -16.65 -14.57 -10.95
N LEU A 82 -16.62 -14.33 -9.63
CA LEU A 82 -15.60 -13.48 -8.99
C LEU A 82 -14.19 -14.00 -9.28
N THR A 83 -13.97 -15.29 -9.05
CA THR A 83 -12.69 -15.94 -9.28
C THR A 83 -12.23 -15.82 -10.73
N GLU A 84 -13.13 -16.06 -11.68
CA GLU A 84 -12.83 -15.92 -13.11
C GLU A 84 -12.43 -14.49 -13.47
N LEU A 85 -13.26 -13.51 -13.07
CA LEU A 85 -13.05 -12.10 -13.44
C LEU A 85 -11.78 -11.51 -12.78
N ILE A 86 -11.47 -11.87 -11.53
CA ILE A 86 -10.24 -11.42 -10.88
C ILE A 86 -9.02 -11.93 -11.65
N LYS A 87 -8.97 -13.22 -12.02
CA LYS A 87 -7.84 -13.80 -12.75
C LYS A 87 -7.60 -13.17 -14.12
N VAL A 88 -8.68 -12.72 -14.79
CA VAL A 88 -8.59 -12.16 -16.15
C VAL A 88 -8.35 -10.65 -16.13
N ARG A 89 -8.74 -9.97 -15.05
CA ARG A 89 -8.83 -8.51 -15.01
C ARG A 89 -7.93 -7.84 -13.98
N ILE A 90 -7.31 -8.59 -13.09
CA ILE A 90 -6.35 -8.02 -12.13
C ILE A 90 -4.98 -8.62 -12.39
N ASP A 91 -4.02 -7.75 -12.68
CA ASP A 91 -2.64 -8.11 -13.00
C ASP A 91 -1.65 -7.30 -12.13
N PRO A 92 -0.74 -7.99 -11.43
CA PRO A 92 -0.74 -9.42 -11.15
C PRO A 92 -1.94 -9.85 -10.31
N THR A 93 -2.30 -11.13 -10.34
CA THR A 93 -3.41 -11.65 -9.53
C THR A 93 -3.05 -11.54 -8.03
N PRO A 94 -3.83 -10.83 -7.20
CA PRO A 94 -3.56 -10.70 -5.77
C PRO A 94 -3.84 -12.00 -5.01
N ARG A 95 -3.43 -12.05 -3.75
CA ARG A 95 -3.89 -13.08 -2.82
C ARG A 95 -5.30 -12.74 -2.35
N TYR A 96 -6.23 -13.67 -2.48
CA TYR A 96 -7.60 -13.48 -2.03
C TYR A 96 -8.25 -14.78 -1.56
N ARG A 97 -9.32 -14.64 -0.79
CA ARG A 97 -10.21 -15.73 -0.39
C ARG A 97 -11.65 -15.34 -0.69
N VAL A 98 -12.43 -16.29 -1.17
CA VAL A 98 -13.88 -16.09 -1.38
C VAL A 98 -14.61 -17.09 -0.52
N ARG A 99 -15.58 -16.62 0.25
CA ARG A 99 -16.37 -17.44 1.17
C ARG A 99 -17.84 -17.09 1.07
N GLU A 100 -18.68 -18.11 1.14
CA GLU A 100 -20.11 -17.90 1.43
C GLU A 100 -20.28 -17.64 2.92
N VAL A 101 -21.03 -16.60 3.27
CA VAL A 101 -21.30 -16.19 4.64
C VAL A 101 -22.79 -15.93 4.82
N GLU A 102 -23.30 -16.18 6.01
CA GLU A 102 -24.67 -15.86 6.37
C GLU A 102 -24.72 -14.57 7.17
N ILE A 103 -25.44 -13.57 6.67
CA ILE A 103 -25.64 -12.28 7.34
C ILE A 103 -27.14 -12.07 7.51
N GLU A 104 -27.60 -11.88 8.74
CA GLU A 104 -29.05 -11.72 9.07
C GLU A 104 -29.93 -12.80 8.47
N GLY A 105 -29.48 -14.05 8.42
CA GLY A 105 -30.21 -15.18 7.87
C GLY A 105 -30.26 -15.23 6.33
N LYS A 106 -29.52 -14.37 5.63
CA LYS A 106 -29.43 -14.33 4.18
C LYS A 106 -28.02 -14.73 3.71
N SER A 107 -27.95 -15.46 2.60
CA SER A 107 -26.70 -15.88 2.00
C SER A 107 -26.01 -14.71 1.30
N CYS A 108 -24.76 -14.45 1.66
CA CYS A 108 -23.91 -13.42 1.09
C CYS A 108 -22.56 -14.04 0.68
N VAL A 109 -21.72 -13.27 0.00
CA VAL A 109 -20.35 -13.68 -0.35
C VAL A 109 -19.38 -12.63 0.17
N ASP A 110 -18.37 -13.10 0.91
CA ASP A 110 -17.23 -12.31 1.37
C ASP A 110 -16.02 -12.61 0.48
N LEU A 111 -15.52 -11.59 -0.20
CA LEU A 111 -14.26 -11.61 -0.91
C LEU A 111 -13.22 -10.84 -0.09
N GLU A 112 -12.37 -11.56 0.61
CA GLU A 112 -11.20 -11.04 1.31
C GLU A 112 -10.04 -10.89 0.32
N VAL A 113 -9.55 -9.68 0.14
CA VAL A 113 -8.35 -9.36 -0.65
C VAL A 113 -7.22 -9.01 0.31
N GLN A 114 -6.09 -9.66 0.15
CA GLN A 114 -4.89 -9.37 0.94
C GLN A 114 -3.99 -8.41 0.16
N ASP A 115 -3.28 -7.56 0.88
CA ASP A 115 -2.12 -6.88 0.34
C ASP A 115 -1.06 -7.91 -0.08
N GLY A 116 -0.18 -7.52 -0.96
CA GLY A 116 0.82 -8.46 -1.45
C GLY A 116 2.09 -7.76 -1.92
N PRO A 117 3.20 -8.52 -2.09
CA PRO A 117 4.50 -7.95 -2.41
C PRO A 117 4.68 -7.56 -3.89
N ALA A 118 3.71 -7.90 -4.76
CA ALA A 118 3.86 -7.72 -6.20
C ALA A 118 3.21 -6.43 -6.73
N TYR A 119 3.33 -5.34 -5.96
CA TYR A 119 2.83 -4.03 -6.38
C TYR A 119 3.43 -3.55 -7.71
N PRO A 120 2.70 -2.75 -8.51
CA PRO A 120 1.28 -2.39 -8.39
C PRO A 120 0.36 -3.48 -8.92
N TYR A 121 -0.81 -3.66 -8.31
CA TYR A 121 -1.90 -4.50 -8.80
C TYR A 121 -2.83 -3.67 -9.67
N TYR A 122 -2.88 -3.96 -10.95
CA TYR A 122 -3.66 -3.20 -11.92
C TYR A 122 -5.00 -3.84 -12.23
N TYR A 123 -6.01 -3.03 -12.43
CA TYR A 123 -7.16 -3.41 -13.23
C TYR A 123 -6.77 -3.34 -14.70
N ALA A 124 -6.77 -4.48 -15.38
CA ALA A 124 -6.37 -4.63 -16.78
C ALA A 124 -7.59 -4.86 -17.68
N PHE A 125 -7.77 -4.02 -18.66
CA PHE A 125 -8.86 -4.13 -19.62
C PHE A 125 -8.49 -3.43 -20.94
N ASP A 126 -8.68 -4.13 -22.08
CA ASP A 126 -8.51 -3.59 -23.43
C ASP A 126 -7.16 -2.86 -23.63
N GLY A 127 -6.07 -3.50 -23.18
CA GLY A 127 -4.72 -2.95 -23.26
C GLY A 127 -4.41 -1.82 -22.27
N SER A 128 -5.38 -1.40 -21.45
CA SER A 128 -5.19 -0.40 -20.40
C SER A 128 -4.92 -1.07 -19.05
N HIS A 129 -4.00 -0.49 -18.27
CA HIS A 129 -3.66 -0.91 -16.92
C HIS A 129 -3.84 0.28 -15.98
N THR A 130 -4.78 0.17 -15.06
CA THR A 130 -5.08 1.23 -14.08
C THR A 130 -4.89 0.70 -12.68
N ALA A 131 -3.96 1.27 -11.91
CA ALA A 131 -3.83 0.99 -10.49
C ALA A 131 -4.84 1.84 -9.69
N TYR A 132 -5.48 1.21 -8.71
CA TYR A 132 -6.37 1.88 -7.77
C TYR A 132 -5.78 1.81 -6.37
N VAL A 133 -6.05 2.84 -5.57
CA VAL A 133 -5.68 2.94 -4.14
C VAL A 133 -6.91 3.28 -3.31
N ARG A 134 -6.82 3.05 -2.00
CA ARG A 134 -7.92 3.31 -1.08
C ARG A 134 -7.72 4.66 -0.39
N HIS A 135 -8.67 5.59 -0.56
CA HIS A 135 -8.75 6.84 0.17
C HIS A 135 -10.04 6.84 1.00
N GLY A 136 -9.92 6.52 2.28
CA GLY A 136 -11.09 6.32 3.14
C GLY A 136 -11.97 5.18 2.63
N ASP A 137 -13.22 5.46 2.32
CA ASP A 137 -14.21 4.51 1.79
C ASP A 137 -14.23 4.41 0.26
N GLN A 138 -13.38 5.16 -0.45
CA GLN A 138 -13.37 5.23 -1.92
C GLN A 138 -12.16 4.52 -2.53
N SER A 139 -12.39 3.87 -3.67
CA SER A 139 -11.33 3.31 -4.52
C SER A 139 -11.13 4.26 -5.71
N GLU A 140 -9.99 4.95 -5.72
CA GLU A 140 -9.63 5.97 -6.70
C GLU A 140 -8.43 5.53 -7.54
N GLU A 141 -8.28 6.10 -8.73
CA GLU A 141 -7.10 5.86 -9.56
C GLU A 141 -5.87 6.44 -8.86
N ALA A 142 -4.81 5.65 -8.77
CA ALA A 142 -3.56 6.09 -8.19
C ALA A 142 -3.01 7.30 -8.96
N THR A 143 -2.65 8.35 -8.23
CA THR A 143 -1.93 9.48 -8.79
C THR A 143 -0.55 9.05 -9.29
N SER A 144 0.09 9.85 -10.14
CA SER A 144 1.44 9.54 -10.63
C SER A 144 2.45 9.34 -9.47
N ARG A 145 2.28 10.05 -8.37
CA ARG A 145 3.12 9.89 -7.19
C ARG A 145 2.90 8.54 -6.50
N GLU A 146 1.66 8.20 -6.22
CA GLU A 146 1.28 6.93 -5.58
C GLU A 146 1.67 5.74 -6.46
N LEU A 147 1.48 5.86 -7.77
CA LEU A 147 1.92 4.82 -8.70
C LEU A 147 3.44 4.60 -8.63
N ASN A 148 4.23 5.67 -8.59
CA ASN A 148 5.68 5.56 -8.43
C ASN A 148 6.06 4.91 -7.08
N GLU A 149 5.36 5.25 -6.00
CA GLU A 149 5.58 4.65 -4.67
C GLU A 149 5.26 3.14 -4.70
N LEU A 150 4.15 2.73 -5.31
CA LEU A 150 3.79 1.32 -5.49
C LEU A 150 4.83 0.57 -6.34
N ILE A 151 5.31 1.16 -7.44
CA ILE A 151 6.35 0.55 -8.29
C ILE A 151 7.63 0.30 -7.48
N LEU A 152 8.09 1.30 -6.73
CA LEU A 152 9.28 1.16 -5.88
C LEU A 152 9.09 0.08 -4.82
N GLN A 153 7.92 0.04 -4.19
CA GLN A 153 7.57 -0.97 -3.20
C GLN A 153 7.58 -2.39 -3.81
N GLY A 154 7.02 -2.55 -5.01
CA GLY A 154 7.03 -3.82 -5.73
C GLY A 154 8.42 -4.28 -6.16
N MET A 155 9.32 -3.34 -6.41
CA MET A 155 10.74 -3.62 -6.70
C MET A 155 11.57 -3.85 -5.43
N ASN A 156 10.97 -3.73 -4.26
CA ASN A 156 11.65 -3.78 -2.96
C ASN A 156 12.75 -2.71 -2.83
N GLN A 157 12.53 -1.55 -3.46
CA GLN A 157 13.45 -0.43 -3.49
C GLN A 157 12.84 0.78 -2.79
N THR A 158 13.70 1.56 -2.15
CA THR A 158 13.35 2.85 -1.57
C THR A 158 13.92 3.98 -2.43
N PHE A 159 13.33 5.17 -2.34
CA PHE A 159 13.78 6.32 -3.14
C PHE A 159 15.26 6.67 -2.90
N ASP A 160 15.74 6.50 -1.68
CA ASP A 160 17.14 6.72 -1.30
C ASP A 160 18.10 5.72 -1.94
N ALA A 161 17.66 4.49 -2.23
CA ALA A 161 18.45 3.46 -2.89
C ALA A 161 18.54 3.64 -4.42
N LEU A 162 17.69 4.48 -5.02
CA LEU A 162 17.73 4.72 -6.47
C LEU A 162 19.01 5.42 -6.88
N PRO A 163 19.62 5.03 -8.03
CA PRO A 163 20.79 5.70 -8.56
C PRO A 163 20.48 7.13 -8.99
N SER A 164 21.38 8.04 -8.73
CA SER A 164 21.34 9.42 -9.20
C SER A 164 22.11 9.60 -10.51
N SER A 165 22.15 10.81 -11.03
CA SER A 165 22.99 11.16 -12.20
C SER A 165 24.47 11.35 -11.86
N TYR A 166 24.89 11.25 -10.58
CA TYR A 166 26.25 11.49 -10.13
C TYR A 166 27.00 10.17 -9.94
N ARG A 167 28.33 10.22 -10.17
CA ARG A 167 29.27 9.12 -9.91
C ARG A 167 30.18 9.44 -8.73
N VAL A 168 30.86 8.43 -8.20
CA VAL A 168 31.77 8.56 -7.04
C VAL A 168 32.82 9.67 -7.24
N GLY A 169 33.33 9.89 -8.47
CA GLY A 169 34.27 10.95 -8.78
C GLY A 169 33.70 12.36 -8.83
N ASP A 170 32.36 12.52 -8.86
CA ASP A 170 31.71 13.83 -9.00
C ASP A 170 31.47 14.50 -7.64
N VAL A 171 31.54 13.76 -6.55
CA VAL A 171 31.20 14.22 -5.20
C VAL A 171 32.25 13.76 -4.19
N SER A 172 32.31 14.38 -3.01
CA SER A 172 33.16 14.00 -1.90
C SER A 172 32.38 13.67 -0.63
N PHE A 173 32.98 12.90 0.24
CA PHE A 173 32.41 12.42 1.50
C PHE A 173 33.35 12.72 2.70
N THR A 174 34.01 13.88 2.67
CA THR A 174 35.00 14.26 3.69
C THR A 174 34.39 14.38 5.07
N LEU A 175 33.21 15.01 5.16
CA LEU A 175 32.49 15.17 6.42
C LEU A 175 32.00 13.83 6.96
N LEU A 176 31.49 12.97 6.06
CA LEU A 176 31.05 11.62 6.42
C LEU A 176 32.20 10.80 6.98
N ALA A 177 33.33 10.77 6.27
CA ALA A 177 34.52 10.04 6.68
C ALA A 177 35.07 10.55 8.02
N ALA A 178 35.14 11.86 8.21
CA ALA A 178 35.58 12.46 9.48
C ALA A 178 34.65 12.11 10.65
N THR A 179 33.34 12.14 10.39
CA THR A 179 32.32 11.79 11.39
C THR A 179 32.41 10.32 11.76
N PHE A 180 32.52 9.43 10.76
CA PHE A 180 32.68 7.99 10.97
C PHE A 180 33.94 7.71 11.83
N LYS A 181 35.08 8.26 11.45
CA LYS A 181 36.33 8.11 12.20
C LYS A 181 36.20 8.59 13.65
N ASN A 182 35.51 9.71 13.86
CA ASN A 182 35.29 10.22 15.20
C ASN A 182 34.45 9.30 16.06
N LEU A 183 33.37 8.76 15.51
CA LEU A 183 32.39 7.92 16.22
C LEU A 183 32.88 6.47 16.39
N LYS A 184 33.40 5.87 15.32
CA LYS A 184 33.79 4.45 15.28
C LYS A 184 35.27 4.23 15.68
N LYS A 185 36.10 5.27 15.63
CA LYS A 185 37.58 5.20 15.85
C LYS A 185 38.30 4.38 14.79
N GLU A 186 37.69 4.25 13.61
CA GLU A 186 38.20 3.53 12.44
C GLU A 186 38.19 4.47 11.23
N ASP A 187 39.09 4.23 10.27
CA ASP A 187 39.11 4.99 9.02
C ASP A 187 37.98 4.52 8.10
N PHE A 188 37.31 5.47 7.43
CA PHE A 188 36.27 5.22 6.46
C PHE A 188 36.91 4.89 5.11
N ASP A 189 36.61 3.70 4.59
CA ASP A 189 37.06 3.25 3.29
C ASP A 189 36.00 3.51 2.23
N LEU A 190 36.21 4.46 1.33
CA LEU A 190 35.25 4.86 0.32
C LEU A 190 34.87 3.73 -0.63
N GLU A 191 35.81 2.85 -1.00
CA GLU A 191 35.54 1.76 -1.95
C GLU A 191 34.74 0.64 -1.31
N LYS A 192 34.87 0.44 0.00
CA LYS A 192 34.18 -0.62 0.75
C LYS A 192 32.91 -0.13 1.45
N ASP A 193 33.03 1.00 2.16
CA ASP A 193 31.99 1.42 3.08
C ASP A 193 30.82 2.13 2.36
N LEU A 194 31.07 2.86 1.27
CA LEU A 194 30.00 3.47 0.49
C LEU A 194 29.04 2.43 -0.13
N PRO A 195 29.54 1.39 -0.85
CA PRO A 195 28.66 0.34 -1.37
C PRO A 195 27.98 -0.44 -0.25
N SER A 196 28.68 -0.82 0.82
CA SER A 196 28.10 -1.58 1.93
C SER A 196 27.01 -0.82 2.69
N ALA A 197 27.07 0.52 2.68
CA ALA A 197 26.03 1.39 3.22
C ALA A 197 24.91 1.73 2.22
N GLY A 198 24.96 1.19 1.00
CA GLY A 198 23.96 1.48 -0.04
C GLY A 198 24.03 2.92 -0.58
N LEU A 199 25.15 3.61 -0.41
CA LEU A 199 25.34 5.00 -0.86
C LEU A 199 25.85 5.08 -2.30
N VAL A 200 26.35 3.97 -2.82
CA VAL A 200 26.85 3.77 -4.20
C VAL A 200 26.36 2.43 -4.70
N THR A 201 25.96 2.39 -5.96
CA THR A 201 25.57 1.17 -6.68
C THR A 201 26.82 0.39 -7.15
N ASP A 202 26.66 -0.87 -7.52
CA ASP A 202 27.76 -1.73 -7.99
C ASP A 202 28.47 -1.19 -9.24
N ASP A 203 27.78 -0.38 -10.07
CA ASP A 203 28.33 0.27 -11.25
C ASP A 203 28.92 1.67 -10.97
N GLY A 204 29.03 2.07 -9.70
CA GLY A 204 29.68 3.30 -9.25
C GLY A 204 28.83 4.57 -9.36
N GLN A 205 27.50 4.44 -9.48
CA GLN A 205 26.60 5.58 -9.37
C GLN A 205 26.30 5.90 -7.91
N ILE A 206 26.28 7.18 -7.56
CA ILE A 206 25.83 7.63 -6.24
C ILE A 206 24.32 7.46 -6.15
N THR A 207 23.83 6.86 -5.06
CA THR A 207 22.39 6.78 -4.80
C THR A 207 21.84 8.12 -4.29
N ASN A 208 20.52 8.31 -4.27
CA ASN A 208 19.93 9.51 -3.67
C ASN A 208 20.29 9.64 -2.19
N GLY A 209 20.40 8.53 -1.45
CA GLY A 209 20.94 8.50 -0.09
C GLY A 209 22.38 8.96 -0.01
N GLY A 210 23.21 8.55 -0.97
CA GLY A 210 24.59 9.02 -1.10
C GLY A 210 24.69 10.52 -1.33
N LEU A 211 23.80 11.08 -2.16
CA LEU A 211 23.74 12.54 -2.38
C LEU A 211 23.35 13.34 -1.13
N LEU A 212 22.56 12.77 -0.22
CA LEU A 212 22.23 13.41 1.06
C LEU A 212 23.45 13.54 1.98
N LEU A 213 24.38 12.61 1.86
CA LEU A 213 25.55 12.50 2.73
C LEU A 213 26.85 13.07 2.10
N CYS A 214 26.81 13.48 0.83
CA CYS A 214 27.97 14.11 0.19
C CYS A 214 28.15 15.56 0.68
N ASP A 215 29.37 16.06 0.53
CA ASP A 215 29.77 17.40 1.02
C ASP A 215 29.14 18.56 0.19
N GLN A 216 28.75 18.31 -1.03
CA GLN A 216 28.40 19.35 -2.01
C GLN A 216 26.99 19.94 -1.87
N GLY A 217 26.13 19.40 -1.01
CA GLY A 217 24.76 19.92 -0.83
C GLY A 217 23.94 19.96 -2.14
N VAL A 218 24.10 18.94 -2.97
CA VAL A 218 23.50 18.84 -4.32
C VAL A 218 21.98 18.88 -4.28
N LEU A 219 21.37 18.28 -3.25
CA LEU A 219 19.93 18.22 -3.05
C LEU A 219 19.42 19.50 -2.38
N LYS A 220 19.17 20.54 -3.18
CA LYS A 220 18.73 21.87 -2.69
C LYS A 220 17.41 21.84 -1.90
N GLN A 221 16.53 20.88 -2.19
CA GLN A 221 15.25 20.69 -1.51
C GLN A 221 15.38 19.95 -0.16
N SER A 222 16.47 19.23 0.06
CA SER A 222 16.72 18.51 1.31
C SER A 222 17.41 19.41 2.31
N ARG A 223 16.69 19.80 3.37
CA ARG A 223 17.22 20.64 4.44
C ARG A 223 16.83 20.05 5.78
N ILE A 224 17.81 19.97 6.69
CA ILE A 224 17.57 19.56 8.07
C ILE A 224 17.56 20.82 8.93
N PHE A 225 16.44 21.09 9.58
CA PHE A 225 16.32 22.16 10.55
C PHE A 225 16.39 21.54 11.95
N CYS A 226 17.47 21.84 12.67
CA CYS A 226 17.65 21.39 14.05
C CYS A 226 17.35 22.56 15.00
N THR A 227 16.40 22.37 15.91
CA THR A 227 16.09 23.31 16.97
C THR A 227 16.38 22.66 18.31
N ARG A 228 17.31 23.24 19.08
CA ARG A 228 17.56 22.84 20.46
C ARG A 228 16.68 23.66 21.40
N TRP A 229 15.87 22.96 22.17
CA TRP A 229 14.99 23.57 23.16
C TRP A 229 15.68 23.54 24.53
N LYS A 230 15.61 24.63 25.28
CA LYS A 230 16.09 24.68 26.66
C LYS A 230 14.83 24.57 27.57
N GLY A 231 14.55 23.35 28.05
CA GLY A 231 13.33 23.04 28.78
C GLY A 231 12.12 22.77 27.86
N ASN A 232 10.91 22.85 28.39
CA ASN A 232 9.66 22.50 27.70
C ASN A 232 9.05 23.66 26.89
N TYR A 233 9.73 24.78 26.75
CA TYR A 233 9.22 25.98 26.11
C TYR A 233 10.12 26.48 25.01
N LYS A 234 9.49 26.95 23.92
CA LYS A 234 10.13 27.68 22.84
C LYS A 234 10.35 29.11 23.29
N GLY A 235 11.20 29.31 24.27
CA GLY A 235 11.45 30.63 24.86
C GLY A 235 12.93 30.86 25.07
N GLY A 236 13.47 31.85 24.39
CA GLY A 236 14.83 32.34 24.55
C GLY A 236 15.74 32.03 23.36
N MET A 237 15.72 32.90 22.36
CA MET A 237 16.90 33.11 21.51
C MET A 237 18.00 33.73 22.39
N TYR A 238 19.15 33.09 22.40
CA TYR A 238 20.43 33.70 22.73
C TYR A 238 21.30 33.60 21.52
#